data_fa549a50ec5be6a61283b70f5d81478d
#
_entry.id   fa549a50ec5be6a61283b70f5d81478d
#
_cell.length_a   1.000
_cell.length_b   1.000
_cell.length_c   1.000
_cell.angle_alpha   90.00
_cell.angle_beta   90.00
_cell.angle_gamma   90.00
#
_symmetry.space_group_name_H-M   'P 1'
#
loop_
_entity.id
_entity.type
_entity.pdbx_description
1 polymer ?
#
loop_
_entity_poly.entity_id
_entity_poly.type
_entity_poly.pdbx_seq_one_letter_code
_entity_poly.pdbx_strand_id
1 'polypeptide(L)'
;MYQKYTVKIPEIETGITKKTIKGTTYVYYTYGRTYISEKKYSQGKDTSIGKVDPGDDTMMYPNANFLRFFPDSIPEEGKPPERSGCLRIGTFVVVRKILQEYKLDEIIDALIGRDSGLFLDLAAYTLVTEGNVAQYYPEYAFNHPLFTEGMHVYSDSKVCDFLKGITPDQIIVFQNTWNEKQDHREKTYISYDSTNKNCQAGDLECVEFGHPKQDNGKPVFGYSVAYNNTNSAPLFYEEYPGSITDVSRLQIMLEKAKGYGYHEVGFILDRGYFSRENIRYMDKNGFDFIIMMKGMKTLVHEIVTANKGKFEDDYSKNIRGYKVYGMTVHQKLFPSDEQARYFHLYYSDSKKASEKDELTGK
;
A
#
# COMPACT_ATOMS: atom_id res chain seq x y z
N MET A 1 20.78 16.08 -11.30
CA MET A 1 21.61 16.06 -10.06
C MET A 1 23.06 15.87 -10.46
N TYR A 2 24.02 16.45 -9.72
CA TYR A 2 25.46 16.24 -9.96
C TYR A 2 25.97 15.10 -9.09
N GLN A 3 26.92 14.32 -9.64
CA GLN A 3 27.56 13.24 -8.89
C GLN A 3 28.46 13.78 -7.78
N LYS A 4 28.80 12.93 -6.80
CA LYS A 4 29.65 13.32 -5.66
C LYS A 4 31.16 13.20 -5.95
N TYR A 5 31.53 12.57 -7.07
CA TYR A 5 32.89 12.42 -7.55
C TYR A 5 33.19 13.41 -8.66
N THR A 6 34.45 13.72 -8.87
CA THR A 6 34.92 14.59 -9.97
C THR A 6 35.48 13.78 -11.11
N VAL A 7 35.34 14.29 -12.33
CA VAL A 7 35.97 13.76 -13.55
C VAL A 7 36.71 14.86 -14.27
N LYS A 8 37.71 14.48 -15.04
CA LYS A 8 38.40 15.44 -15.91
C LYS A 8 37.43 16.00 -16.97
N ILE A 9 37.44 17.30 -17.17
CA ILE A 9 36.67 17.92 -18.23
C ILE A 9 37.14 17.38 -19.57
N PRO A 10 36.28 16.84 -20.46
CA PRO A 10 36.70 16.23 -21.71
C PRO A 10 37.47 17.21 -22.59
N GLU A 11 38.69 16.78 -23.00
CA GLU A 11 39.51 17.51 -23.94
C GLU A 11 39.18 17.05 -25.38
N ILE A 12 38.14 17.64 -25.96
CA ILE A 12 37.75 17.42 -27.36
C ILE A 12 37.96 18.72 -28.14
N GLU A 13 38.46 18.59 -29.37
CA GLU A 13 38.85 19.73 -30.23
C GLU A 13 37.70 20.75 -30.44
N THR A 14 36.45 20.31 -30.36
CA THR A 14 35.29 21.21 -30.50
C THR A 14 34.10 20.71 -29.67
N GLY A 15 33.30 21.65 -29.16
CA GLY A 15 32.02 21.32 -28.53
C GLY A 15 31.94 21.42 -27.01
N ILE A 16 33.05 21.63 -26.30
CA ILE A 16 33.04 21.92 -24.87
C ILE A 16 33.10 23.44 -24.64
N THR A 17 32.18 23.93 -23.83
CA THR A 17 32.15 25.35 -23.41
C THR A 17 31.88 25.48 -21.93
N LYS A 18 32.51 26.46 -21.28
CA LYS A 18 32.28 26.79 -19.88
C LYS A 18 31.42 28.06 -19.79
N LYS A 19 30.38 28.07 -18.97
CA LYS A 19 29.50 29.24 -18.73
C LYS A 19 29.33 29.47 -17.24
N THR A 20 29.66 30.67 -16.77
CA THR A 20 29.48 31.04 -15.35
C THR A 20 28.12 31.69 -15.14
N ILE A 21 27.32 31.10 -14.23
CA ILE A 21 25.99 31.56 -13.87
C ILE A 21 25.92 31.72 -12.35
N LYS A 22 25.67 32.90 -11.85
CA LYS A 22 25.58 33.20 -10.41
C LYS A 22 26.78 32.68 -9.59
N GLY A 23 28.00 32.89 -10.10
CA GLY A 23 29.22 32.48 -9.42
C GLY A 23 29.59 30.99 -9.53
N THR A 24 28.80 30.18 -10.22
CA THR A 24 29.07 28.77 -10.48
C THR A 24 29.36 28.56 -11.95
N THR A 25 30.45 27.87 -12.27
CA THR A 25 30.84 27.56 -13.66
C THR A 25 30.34 26.18 -14.05
N TYR A 26 29.57 26.13 -15.13
CA TYR A 26 29.00 24.91 -15.72
C TYR A 26 29.71 24.57 -17.02
N VAL A 27 29.87 23.27 -17.26
CA VAL A 27 30.44 22.73 -18.50
C VAL A 27 29.29 22.29 -19.40
N TYR A 28 29.30 22.75 -20.64
CA TYR A 28 28.33 22.40 -21.68
C TYR A 28 28.98 21.63 -22.80
N TYR A 29 28.23 20.69 -23.35
CA TYR A 29 28.63 19.92 -24.53
C TYR A 29 27.64 20.16 -25.68
N THR A 30 28.20 20.52 -26.85
CA THR A 30 27.44 20.65 -28.10
C THR A 30 27.43 19.32 -28.83
N TYR A 31 26.33 18.59 -28.76
CA TYR A 31 26.19 17.23 -29.30
C TYR A 31 25.58 17.16 -30.69
N GLY A 32 25.25 18.25 -31.30
CA GLY A 32 24.68 18.31 -32.63
C GLY A 32 24.42 19.76 -33.10
N ARG A 33 24.11 19.91 -34.37
CA ARG A 33 23.74 21.18 -34.96
C ARG A 33 22.46 21.03 -35.77
N THR A 34 21.58 22.02 -35.71
CA THR A 34 20.38 22.09 -36.53
C THR A 34 20.47 23.34 -37.40
N TYR A 35 20.33 23.19 -38.72
CA TYR A 35 20.31 24.32 -39.64
C TYR A 35 18.94 25.01 -39.56
N ILE A 36 18.94 26.32 -39.33
CA ILE A 36 17.73 27.14 -39.31
C ILE A 36 17.69 27.92 -40.62
N SER A 37 16.84 27.47 -41.53
CA SER A 37 16.74 28.02 -42.89
C SER A 37 16.36 29.51 -42.93
N GLU A 38 15.48 29.95 -42.00
CA GLU A 38 15.04 31.35 -41.89
C GLU A 38 16.16 32.29 -41.52
N LYS A 39 17.11 31.84 -40.73
CA LYS A 39 18.23 32.64 -40.20
C LYS A 39 19.56 32.36 -40.90
N LYS A 40 19.58 31.42 -41.83
CA LYS A 40 20.76 31.01 -42.62
C LYS A 40 22.00 30.67 -41.80
N TYR A 41 21.81 30.10 -40.58
CA TYR A 41 22.91 29.60 -39.79
C TYR A 41 22.57 28.27 -39.11
N SER A 42 23.61 27.57 -38.65
CA SER A 42 23.46 26.34 -37.88
C SER A 42 23.53 26.63 -36.36
N GLN A 43 22.46 26.31 -35.63
CA GLN A 43 22.44 26.43 -34.17
C GLN A 43 22.89 25.14 -33.51
N GLY A 44 23.84 25.24 -32.57
CA GLY A 44 24.29 24.11 -31.77
C GLY A 44 23.21 23.65 -30.80
N LYS A 45 23.12 22.34 -30.57
CA LYS A 45 22.34 21.74 -29.50
C LYS A 45 23.27 21.51 -28.31
N ASP A 46 23.20 22.41 -27.35
CA ASP A 46 24.02 22.38 -26.14
C ASP A 46 23.29 21.71 -24.98
N THR A 47 23.99 20.95 -24.19
CA THR A 47 23.50 20.43 -22.92
C THR A 47 24.54 20.59 -21.83
N SER A 48 24.13 20.87 -20.60
CA SER A 48 25.06 20.89 -19.46
C SER A 48 25.46 19.48 -19.11
N ILE A 49 26.76 19.23 -18.99
CA ILE A 49 27.34 17.93 -18.64
C ILE A 49 27.99 17.89 -17.25
N GLY A 50 28.25 19.06 -16.64
CA GLY A 50 28.88 19.09 -15.33
C GLY A 50 28.94 20.49 -14.75
N LYS A 51 29.43 20.56 -13.52
CA LYS A 51 29.77 21.79 -12.78
C LYS A 51 31.24 21.73 -12.43
N VAL A 52 32.00 22.75 -12.81
CA VAL A 52 33.46 22.82 -12.52
C VAL A 52 33.71 22.74 -11.01
N ASP A 53 34.73 22.02 -10.64
CA ASP A 53 35.19 21.95 -9.25
C ASP A 53 35.79 23.30 -8.83
N PRO A 54 35.35 23.92 -7.74
CA PRO A 54 35.92 25.16 -7.25
C PRO A 54 37.42 25.10 -6.90
N GLY A 55 37.93 23.90 -6.59
CA GLY A 55 39.32 23.65 -6.23
C GLY A 55 40.23 23.33 -7.41
N ASP A 56 39.69 22.90 -8.55
CA ASP A 56 40.43 22.50 -9.74
C ASP A 56 39.61 22.76 -11.00
N ASP A 57 40.02 23.73 -11.82
CA ASP A 57 39.31 24.15 -13.01
C ASP A 57 39.44 23.17 -14.19
N THR A 58 40.25 22.14 -14.07
CA THR A 58 40.37 21.02 -15.02
C THR A 58 39.39 19.89 -14.70
N MET A 59 38.80 19.89 -13.50
CA MET A 59 37.89 18.88 -12.99
C MET A 59 36.45 19.40 -12.91
N MET A 60 35.49 18.51 -12.98
CA MET A 60 34.07 18.85 -12.83
C MET A 60 33.30 17.75 -12.10
N TYR A 61 32.26 18.12 -11.40
CA TYR A 61 31.21 17.21 -10.91
C TYR A 61 30.25 16.87 -12.06
N PRO A 62 30.27 15.64 -12.61
CA PRO A 62 29.45 15.29 -13.76
C PRO A 62 27.96 15.16 -13.40
N ASN A 63 27.09 15.26 -14.41
CA ASN A 63 25.67 14.97 -14.28
C ASN A 63 25.26 13.80 -15.20
N ALA A 64 23.96 13.46 -15.22
CA ALA A 64 23.44 12.37 -16.03
C ALA A 64 23.74 12.52 -17.54
N ASN A 65 23.84 13.75 -18.06
CA ASN A 65 24.19 13.97 -19.47
C ASN A 65 25.64 13.59 -19.75
N PHE A 66 26.57 13.87 -18.81
CA PHE A 66 27.94 13.42 -18.96
C PHE A 66 28.02 11.89 -19.06
N LEU A 67 27.33 11.19 -18.17
CA LEU A 67 27.29 9.72 -18.17
C LEU A 67 26.75 9.15 -19.51
N ARG A 68 25.84 9.87 -20.13
CA ARG A 68 25.25 9.50 -21.42
C ARG A 68 26.21 9.71 -22.60
N PHE A 69 26.96 10.82 -22.62
CA PHE A 69 27.78 11.20 -23.78
C PHE A 69 29.24 10.75 -23.65
N PHE A 70 29.72 10.48 -22.44
CA PHE A 70 31.10 10.11 -22.13
C PHE A 70 31.17 8.89 -21.19
N PRO A 71 30.55 7.74 -21.54
CA PRO A 71 30.50 6.58 -20.66
C PRO A 71 31.89 6.02 -20.31
N ASP A 72 32.84 6.11 -21.24
CA ASP A 72 34.21 5.59 -21.06
C ASP A 72 35.10 6.49 -20.18
N SER A 73 34.66 7.71 -19.90
CA SER A 73 35.38 8.68 -19.06
C SER A 73 34.93 8.66 -17.59
N ILE A 74 34.14 7.68 -17.18
CA ILE A 74 33.65 7.52 -15.83
C ILE A 74 34.72 6.77 -15.04
N PRO A 75 35.25 7.32 -13.92
CA PRO A 75 36.18 6.60 -13.06
C PRO A 75 35.52 5.35 -12.48
N GLU A 76 36.31 4.32 -12.13
CA GLU A 76 35.77 3.08 -11.56
C GLU A 76 34.87 3.32 -10.33
N GLU A 77 35.23 4.29 -9.49
CA GLU A 77 34.47 4.72 -8.32
C GLU A 77 33.11 5.36 -8.68
N GLY A 78 32.96 5.84 -9.91
CA GLY A 78 31.71 6.47 -10.41
C GLY A 78 30.88 5.54 -11.28
N LYS A 79 31.39 4.37 -11.65
CA LYS A 79 30.56 3.37 -12.34
C LYS A 79 29.51 2.87 -11.37
N PRO A 80 28.22 2.75 -11.81
CA PRO A 80 27.26 2.05 -10.97
C PRO A 80 27.84 0.67 -10.65
N PRO A 81 27.77 0.23 -9.39
CA PRO A 81 28.29 -1.06 -9.02
C PRO A 81 27.65 -2.12 -9.93
N GLU A 82 28.46 -3.03 -10.44
CA GLU A 82 27.93 -4.16 -11.20
C GLU A 82 26.89 -4.90 -10.34
N ARG A 83 25.80 -5.35 -10.96
CA ARG A 83 24.76 -6.09 -10.24
C ARG A 83 25.41 -7.27 -9.50
N SER A 84 25.00 -7.48 -8.25
CA SER A 84 25.47 -8.61 -7.45
C SER A 84 25.29 -9.93 -8.21
N GLY A 85 26.34 -10.72 -8.32
CA GLY A 85 26.26 -12.09 -8.84
C GLY A 85 25.57 -13.06 -7.87
N CYS A 86 25.37 -12.63 -6.61
CA CYS A 86 24.68 -13.39 -5.58
C CYS A 86 23.36 -12.74 -5.22
N LEU A 87 22.24 -13.26 -5.73
CA LEU A 87 20.90 -12.71 -5.52
C LEU A 87 20.16 -13.44 -4.38
N ARG A 88 19.37 -12.70 -3.64
CA ARG A 88 18.48 -13.22 -2.57
C ARG A 88 17.18 -13.72 -3.20
N ILE A 89 17.12 -15.01 -3.53
CA ILE A 89 16.02 -15.58 -4.33
C ILE A 89 14.83 -16.09 -3.52
N GLY A 90 14.98 -16.34 -2.21
CA GLY A 90 13.97 -17.07 -1.43
C GLY A 90 12.57 -16.47 -1.51
N THR A 91 12.44 -15.19 -1.18
CA THR A 91 11.15 -14.49 -1.21
C THR A 91 10.61 -14.33 -2.63
N PHE A 92 11.49 -14.07 -3.60
CA PHE A 92 11.09 -13.96 -5.01
C PHE A 92 10.39 -15.23 -5.51
N VAL A 93 10.92 -16.41 -5.18
CA VAL A 93 10.32 -17.68 -5.58
C VAL A 93 8.91 -17.86 -5.00
N VAL A 94 8.73 -17.50 -3.72
CA VAL A 94 7.42 -17.58 -3.04
C VAL A 94 6.43 -16.61 -3.67
N VAL A 95 6.82 -15.34 -3.80
CA VAL A 95 5.96 -14.29 -4.38
C VAL A 95 5.58 -14.65 -5.81
N ARG A 96 6.54 -15.08 -6.63
CA ARG A 96 6.28 -15.50 -8.02
C ARG A 96 5.27 -16.63 -8.08
N LYS A 97 5.40 -17.64 -7.21
CA LYS A 97 4.44 -18.75 -7.18
C LYS A 97 3.02 -18.28 -6.84
N ILE A 98 2.88 -17.40 -5.85
CA ILE A 98 1.58 -16.84 -5.47
C ILE A 98 0.99 -16.02 -6.62
N LEU A 99 1.77 -15.16 -7.26
CA LEU A 99 1.31 -14.37 -8.41
C LEU A 99 0.77 -15.27 -9.53
N GLN A 100 1.49 -16.34 -9.86
CA GLN A 100 1.07 -17.31 -10.89
C GLN A 100 -0.16 -18.14 -10.48
N GLU A 101 -0.27 -18.53 -9.21
CA GLU A 101 -1.42 -19.28 -8.70
C GLU A 101 -2.72 -18.49 -8.81
N TYR A 102 -2.65 -17.20 -8.48
CA TYR A 102 -3.80 -16.27 -8.57
C TYR A 102 -3.89 -15.55 -9.91
N LYS A 103 -2.98 -15.81 -10.86
CA LYS A 103 -2.89 -15.12 -12.17
C LYS A 103 -2.84 -13.60 -12.06
N LEU A 104 -2.21 -13.10 -11.02
CA LEU A 104 -2.05 -11.66 -10.78
C LEU A 104 -1.07 -11.04 -11.78
N ASP A 105 -0.05 -11.78 -12.17
CA ASP A 105 0.89 -11.38 -13.22
C ASP A 105 0.17 -11.11 -14.57
N GLU A 106 -0.75 -11.98 -14.99
CA GLU A 106 -1.55 -11.79 -16.19
C GLU A 106 -2.45 -10.53 -16.11
N ILE A 107 -3.10 -10.31 -14.93
CA ILE A 107 -3.97 -9.15 -14.71
C ILE A 107 -3.14 -7.87 -14.76
N ILE A 108 -2.01 -7.83 -14.07
CA ILE A 108 -1.15 -6.65 -14.00
C ILE A 108 -0.53 -6.36 -15.37
N ASP A 109 -0.12 -7.39 -16.11
CA ASP A 109 0.41 -7.21 -17.46
C ASP A 109 -0.63 -6.61 -18.42
N ALA A 110 -1.87 -7.09 -18.38
CA ALA A 110 -2.96 -6.56 -19.17
C ALA A 110 -3.31 -5.10 -18.84
N LEU A 111 -3.15 -4.67 -17.56
CA LEU A 111 -3.51 -3.33 -17.11
C LEU A 111 -2.40 -2.29 -17.29
N ILE A 112 -1.16 -2.68 -17.04
CA ILE A 112 0.00 -1.77 -16.98
C ILE A 112 0.86 -1.91 -18.23
N GLY A 113 0.87 -3.09 -18.86
CA GLY A 113 1.64 -3.37 -20.05
C GLY A 113 3.15 -3.39 -19.78
N ARG A 114 3.93 -2.64 -20.54
CA ARG A 114 5.40 -2.70 -20.54
C ARG A 114 6.05 -2.55 -19.14
N ASP A 115 5.46 -1.75 -18.27
CA ASP A 115 6.00 -1.48 -16.93
C ASP A 115 5.40 -2.41 -15.85
N SER A 116 4.68 -3.48 -16.24
CA SER A 116 4.08 -4.47 -15.31
C SER A 116 5.11 -5.14 -14.41
N GLY A 117 6.27 -5.48 -14.96
CA GLY A 117 7.39 -6.02 -14.19
C GLY A 117 7.85 -5.07 -13.08
N LEU A 118 7.94 -3.76 -13.34
CA LEU A 118 8.27 -2.77 -12.32
C LEU A 118 7.21 -2.73 -11.23
N PHE A 119 5.91 -2.78 -11.56
CA PHE A 119 4.85 -2.83 -10.57
C PHE A 119 4.99 -4.04 -9.64
N LEU A 120 5.23 -5.23 -10.20
CA LEU A 120 5.42 -6.47 -9.43
C LEU A 120 6.68 -6.42 -8.56
N ASP A 121 7.74 -5.79 -9.04
CA ASP A 121 8.96 -5.58 -8.26
C ASP A 121 8.72 -4.67 -7.06
N LEU A 122 7.97 -3.59 -7.24
CA LEU A 122 7.61 -2.68 -6.16
C LEU A 122 6.68 -3.34 -5.14
N ALA A 123 5.75 -4.16 -5.59
CA ALA A 123 4.90 -4.97 -4.70
C ALA A 123 5.73 -5.98 -3.89
N ALA A 124 6.63 -6.71 -4.55
CA ALA A 124 7.55 -7.64 -3.88
C ALA A 124 8.46 -6.93 -2.88
N TYR A 125 9.01 -5.78 -3.24
CA TYR A 125 9.80 -4.94 -2.35
C TYR A 125 9.04 -4.56 -1.09
N THR A 126 7.79 -4.08 -1.24
CA THR A 126 6.95 -3.68 -0.10
C THR A 126 6.64 -4.85 0.83
N LEU A 127 6.34 -6.03 0.27
CA LEU A 127 6.09 -7.25 1.05
C LEU A 127 7.31 -7.73 1.85
N VAL A 128 8.52 -7.54 1.31
CA VAL A 128 9.76 -8.04 1.91
C VAL A 128 10.36 -7.08 2.93
N THR A 129 10.25 -5.78 2.68
CA THR A 129 10.97 -4.76 3.46
C THR A 129 10.08 -3.93 4.38
N GLU A 130 8.76 -3.95 4.14
CA GLU A 130 7.79 -3.04 4.78
C GLU A 130 8.16 -1.56 4.63
N GLY A 131 9.04 -1.26 3.67
CA GLY A 131 9.66 0.05 3.49
C GLY A 131 8.96 0.93 2.44
N ASN A 132 9.39 2.19 2.39
CA ASN A 132 8.93 3.14 1.38
C ASN A 132 9.50 2.80 0.00
N VAL A 133 8.61 2.57 -0.96
CA VAL A 133 8.92 2.00 -2.28
C VAL A 133 9.87 2.85 -3.12
N ALA A 134 9.69 4.16 -3.15
CA ALA A 134 10.43 5.00 -4.09
C ALA A 134 11.90 5.15 -3.73
N GLN A 135 12.18 5.37 -2.46
CA GLN A 135 13.50 5.81 -2.01
C GLN A 135 14.54 4.67 -1.95
N TYR A 136 14.13 3.48 -1.53
CA TYR A 136 15.04 2.37 -1.24
C TYR A 136 14.92 1.19 -2.23
N TYR A 137 13.99 1.27 -3.16
CA TYR A 137 13.81 0.24 -4.19
C TYR A 137 15.09 -0.06 -4.98
N PRO A 138 15.89 0.93 -5.42
CA PRO A 138 17.10 0.63 -6.20
C PRO A 138 18.11 -0.26 -5.45
N GLU A 139 18.28 -0.08 -4.15
CA GLU A 139 19.15 -0.90 -3.33
C GLU A 139 18.62 -2.34 -3.21
N TYR A 140 17.33 -2.49 -2.98
CA TYR A 140 16.66 -3.80 -2.97
C TYR A 140 16.81 -4.50 -4.32
N ALA A 141 16.45 -3.81 -5.40
CA ALA A 141 16.45 -4.33 -6.76
C ALA A 141 17.85 -4.81 -7.20
N PHE A 142 18.91 -4.22 -6.66
CA PHE A 142 20.28 -4.59 -6.93
C PHE A 142 20.63 -6.00 -6.42
N ASN A 143 20.06 -6.41 -5.29
CA ASN A 143 20.36 -7.65 -4.59
C ASN A 143 19.31 -8.75 -4.77
N HIS A 144 18.23 -8.51 -5.51
CA HIS A 144 17.12 -9.45 -5.67
C HIS A 144 16.84 -9.72 -7.16
N PRO A 145 16.29 -10.91 -7.50
CA PRO A 145 15.71 -11.13 -8.81
C PRO A 145 14.53 -10.17 -9.02
N LEU A 146 14.30 -9.77 -10.26
CA LEU A 146 13.24 -8.85 -10.62
C LEU A 146 12.28 -9.49 -11.64
N PHE A 147 11.02 -9.04 -11.61
CA PHE A 147 10.02 -9.33 -12.64
C PHE A 147 10.23 -8.46 -13.88
N THR A 148 10.84 -7.30 -13.72
CA THR A 148 11.23 -6.41 -14.81
C THR A 148 12.10 -7.14 -15.82
N GLU A 149 11.77 -7.02 -17.11
CA GLU A 149 12.51 -7.61 -18.22
C GLU A 149 14.00 -7.23 -18.17
N GLY A 150 14.87 -8.22 -18.41
CA GLY A 150 16.31 -8.05 -18.27
C GLY A 150 16.77 -7.69 -16.86
N MET A 151 15.90 -7.78 -15.87
CA MET A 151 16.16 -7.39 -14.48
C MET A 151 16.74 -5.96 -14.37
N HIS A 152 16.22 -5.04 -15.16
CA HIS A 152 16.65 -3.65 -15.16
C HIS A 152 16.30 -2.95 -13.84
N VAL A 153 17.27 -2.26 -13.25
CA VAL A 153 17.10 -1.50 -12.01
C VAL A 153 16.72 -0.05 -12.35
N TYR A 154 15.51 0.34 -11.99
CA TYR A 154 15.04 1.71 -12.19
C TYR A 154 15.46 2.62 -11.02
N SER A 155 15.69 3.90 -11.33
CA SER A 155 15.96 4.92 -10.32
C SER A 155 14.70 5.29 -9.52
N ASP A 156 14.90 5.88 -8.34
CA ASP A 156 13.86 6.45 -7.50
C ASP A 156 12.95 7.44 -8.27
N SER A 157 13.55 8.29 -9.10
CA SER A 157 12.79 9.25 -9.93
C SER A 157 11.87 8.54 -10.93
N LYS A 158 12.36 7.48 -11.60
CA LYS A 158 11.54 6.69 -12.54
C LYS A 158 10.41 5.96 -11.81
N VAL A 159 10.67 5.44 -10.61
CA VAL A 159 9.64 4.83 -9.76
C VAL A 159 8.56 5.84 -9.38
N CYS A 160 8.94 7.05 -8.97
CA CYS A 160 7.98 8.10 -8.66
C CYS A 160 7.13 8.49 -9.88
N ASP A 161 7.74 8.65 -11.06
CA ASP A 161 7.02 8.97 -12.29
C ASP A 161 6.06 7.85 -12.70
N PHE A 162 6.48 6.60 -12.54
CA PHE A 162 5.66 5.43 -12.79
C PHE A 162 4.43 5.39 -11.86
N LEU A 163 4.62 5.56 -10.55
CA LEU A 163 3.51 5.53 -9.58
C LEU A 163 2.52 6.67 -9.81
N LYS A 164 2.98 7.86 -10.19
CA LYS A 164 2.11 8.97 -10.59
C LYS A 164 1.30 8.70 -11.85
N GLY A 165 1.77 7.80 -12.71
CA GLY A 165 1.10 7.40 -13.94
C GLY A 165 -0.01 6.38 -13.74
N ILE A 166 -0.15 5.77 -12.56
CA ILE A 166 -1.23 4.83 -12.25
C ILE A 166 -2.53 5.61 -12.09
N THR A 167 -3.55 5.25 -12.86
CA THR A 167 -4.82 5.97 -12.91
C THR A 167 -5.88 5.30 -12.04
N PRO A 168 -6.89 6.05 -11.54
CA PRO A 168 -8.05 5.48 -10.85
C PRO A 168 -8.79 4.42 -11.67
N ASP A 169 -8.87 4.60 -12.99
CA ASP A 169 -9.52 3.65 -13.90
C ASP A 169 -8.80 2.30 -13.91
N GLN A 170 -7.47 2.28 -13.88
CA GLN A 170 -6.69 1.05 -13.77
C GLN A 170 -6.97 0.32 -12.45
N ILE A 171 -7.12 1.06 -11.35
CA ILE A 171 -7.48 0.48 -10.04
C ILE A 171 -8.88 -0.16 -10.10
N ILE A 172 -9.86 0.53 -10.68
CA ILE A 172 -11.22 0.01 -10.84
C ILE A 172 -11.22 -1.25 -11.71
N VAL A 173 -10.54 -1.22 -12.84
CA VAL A 173 -10.46 -2.38 -13.74
C VAL A 173 -9.76 -3.56 -13.06
N PHE A 174 -8.69 -3.31 -12.29
CA PHE A 174 -8.03 -4.35 -11.49
C PHE A 174 -9.01 -5.02 -10.52
N GLN A 175 -9.73 -4.22 -9.70
CA GLN A 175 -10.66 -4.75 -8.72
C GLN A 175 -11.82 -5.51 -9.39
N ASN A 176 -12.34 -5.02 -10.51
CA ASN A 176 -13.38 -5.72 -11.28
C ASN A 176 -12.86 -7.07 -11.80
N THR A 177 -11.73 -7.06 -12.51
CA THR A 177 -11.14 -8.29 -13.06
C THR A 177 -10.78 -9.32 -11.98
N TRP A 178 -10.30 -8.84 -10.82
CA TRP A 178 -10.01 -9.69 -9.68
C TRP A 178 -11.29 -10.34 -9.11
N ASN A 179 -12.35 -9.54 -8.92
CA ASN A 179 -13.62 -10.05 -8.37
C ASN A 179 -14.37 -10.97 -9.36
N GLU A 180 -14.29 -10.73 -10.67
CA GLU A 180 -14.84 -11.64 -11.69
C GLU A 180 -14.25 -13.06 -11.65
N LYS A 181 -13.01 -13.19 -11.15
CA LYS A 181 -12.34 -14.48 -11.00
C LYS A 181 -12.71 -15.22 -9.71
N GLN A 182 -13.40 -14.56 -8.78
CA GLN A 182 -13.82 -15.19 -7.52
C GLN A 182 -15.07 -16.07 -7.72
N ASP A 183 -15.24 -17.07 -6.85
CA ASP A 183 -16.46 -17.87 -6.85
C ASP A 183 -17.58 -17.12 -6.11
N HIS A 184 -18.67 -16.81 -6.81
CA HIS A 184 -19.83 -16.10 -6.30
C HIS A 184 -21.02 -17.05 -5.97
N ARG A 185 -20.85 -18.38 -6.17
CA ARG A 185 -21.94 -19.34 -6.02
C ARG A 185 -22.17 -19.80 -4.59
N GLU A 186 -21.15 -19.68 -3.75
CA GLU A 186 -21.22 -20.08 -2.36
C GLU A 186 -21.38 -18.87 -1.44
N LYS A 187 -22.01 -19.09 -0.29
CA LYS A 187 -22.13 -18.07 0.75
C LYS A 187 -20.75 -17.61 1.20
N THR A 188 -20.48 -16.33 1.03
CA THR A 188 -19.20 -15.72 1.34
C THR A 188 -19.26 -14.97 2.68
N TYR A 189 -18.33 -15.27 3.59
CA TYR A 189 -18.16 -14.50 4.83
C TYR A 189 -17.07 -13.46 4.63
N ILE A 190 -17.48 -12.20 4.59
CA ILE A 190 -16.58 -11.05 4.39
C ILE A 190 -16.26 -10.43 5.74
N SER A 191 -14.99 -10.41 6.12
CA SER A 191 -14.51 -9.49 7.14
C SER A 191 -14.09 -8.18 6.50
N TYR A 192 -14.50 -7.10 7.15
CA TYR A 192 -14.16 -5.75 6.74
C TYR A 192 -13.46 -5.05 7.87
N ASP A 193 -12.24 -4.62 7.60
CA ASP A 193 -11.42 -3.89 8.57
C ASP A 193 -10.86 -2.62 7.94
N SER A 194 -10.71 -1.61 8.77
CA SER A 194 -10.22 -0.30 8.39
C SER A 194 -9.01 0.10 9.22
N THR A 195 -8.12 0.80 8.58
CA THR A 195 -7.00 1.45 9.26
C THR A 195 -6.77 2.82 8.66
N ASN A 196 -5.91 3.62 9.29
CA ASN A 196 -5.42 4.85 8.71
C ASN A 196 -3.90 4.93 8.84
N LYS A 197 -3.31 5.69 7.95
CA LYS A 197 -1.87 5.95 7.95
C LYS A 197 -1.62 7.45 7.93
N ASN A 198 -0.63 7.87 8.72
CA ASN A 198 -0.14 9.23 8.67
C ASN A 198 0.52 9.50 7.31
N CYS A 199 0.18 10.60 6.68
CA CYS A 199 0.74 11.04 5.42
C CYS A 199 0.98 12.56 5.48
N GLN A 200 2.14 13.00 5.04
CA GLN A 200 2.52 14.41 5.00
C GLN A 200 2.55 14.98 3.57
N ALA A 201 2.05 14.21 2.59
CA ALA A 201 1.91 14.69 1.23
C ALA A 201 0.76 15.70 1.16
N GLY A 202 1.08 16.96 0.90
CA GLY A 202 0.11 18.07 0.86
C GLY A 202 -0.70 18.17 -0.44
N ASP A 203 -0.43 17.30 -1.40
CA ASP A 203 -1.04 17.27 -2.74
C ASP A 203 -2.00 16.10 -2.95
N LEU A 204 -2.29 15.32 -1.91
CA LEU A 204 -3.23 14.20 -1.96
C LEU A 204 -4.58 14.61 -1.34
N GLU A 205 -5.64 14.59 -2.12
CA GLU A 205 -6.99 15.00 -1.70
C GLU A 205 -7.56 14.16 -0.54
N CYS A 206 -7.15 12.89 -0.40
CA CYS A 206 -7.62 12.02 0.69
C CYS A 206 -6.86 12.24 2.02
N VAL A 207 -5.80 13.05 2.02
CA VAL A 207 -4.99 13.31 3.21
C VAL A 207 -5.55 14.49 4.00
N GLU A 208 -6.17 14.21 5.12
CA GLU A 208 -6.86 15.19 5.96
C GLU A 208 -6.55 14.98 7.44
N PHE A 209 -6.76 16.03 8.26
CA PHE A 209 -6.77 15.86 9.70
C PHE A 209 -8.00 15.08 10.14
N GLY A 210 -7.79 14.02 10.92
CA GLY A 210 -8.83 13.12 11.38
C GLY A 210 -8.46 12.49 12.72
N HIS A 211 -8.77 11.21 12.88
CA HIS A 211 -8.49 10.44 14.10
C HIS A 211 -7.35 9.44 13.88
N PRO A 212 -6.08 9.88 13.94
CA PRO A 212 -4.94 9.00 13.69
C PRO A 212 -4.85 7.87 14.73
N LYS A 213 -4.55 6.66 14.26
CA LYS A 213 -4.31 5.50 15.14
C LYS A 213 -2.89 5.50 15.74
N GLN A 214 -1.93 6.18 15.12
CA GLN A 214 -0.53 6.15 15.53
C GLN A 214 0.01 7.49 16.00
N ASP A 215 0.02 8.52 15.18
CA ASP A 215 0.69 9.80 15.47
C ASP A 215 -0.34 10.94 15.50
N ASN A 216 -0.67 11.39 16.70
CA ASN A 216 -1.61 12.47 16.93
C ASN A 216 -1.01 13.80 16.42
N GLY A 217 -1.79 14.53 15.62
CA GLY A 217 -1.40 15.85 15.10
C GLY A 217 -0.84 15.83 13.67
N LYS A 218 -0.80 14.68 13.02
CA LYS A 218 -0.49 14.58 11.59
C LYS A 218 -1.72 14.23 10.78
N PRO A 219 -1.80 14.71 9.52
CA PRO A 219 -2.87 14.31 8.61
C PRO A 219 -2.79 12.81 8.32
N VAL A 220 -3.95 12.23 8.03
CA VAL A 220 -4.11 10.80 7.74
C VAL A 220 -4.98 10.60 6.51
N PHE A 221 -4.84 9.47 5.87
CA PHE A 221 -5.86 8.91 5.00
C PHE A 221 -6.31 7.56 5.56
N GLY A 222 -7.59 7.24 5.37
CA GLY A 222 -8.16 5.95 5.73
C GLY A 222 -8.10 4.98 4.58
N TYR A 223 -7.91 3.72 4.86
CA TYR A 223 -8.18 2.67 3.91
C TYR A 223 -8.78 1.45 4.60
N SER A 224 -9.56 0.69 3.87
CA SER A 224 -10.23 -0.50 4.35
C SER A 224 -10.12 -1.63 3.35
N VAL A 225 -10.13 -2.84 3.84
CA VAL A 225 -10.02 -4.06 3.04
C VAL A 225 -11.20 -4.98 3.36
N ALA A 226 -11.88 -5.43 2.31
CA ALA A 226 -12.83 -6.52 2.39
C ALA A 226 -12.12 -7.84 2.10
N TYR A 227 -12.23 -8.79 3.01
CA TYR A 227 -11.52 -10.06 2.96
C TYR A 227 -12.51 -11.21 3.06
N ASN A 228 -12.43 -12.15 2.12
CA ASN A 228 -13.22 -13.37 2.14
C ASN A 228 -12.58 -14.39 3.09
N ASN A 229 -13.25 -14.65 4.22
CA ASN A 229 -12.79 -15.63 5.21
C ASN A 229 -13.00 -17.08 4.76
N THR A 230 -13.86 -17.33 3.78
CA THR A 230 -14.14 -18.70 3.30
C THR A 230 -12.96 -19.25 2.49
N ASN A 231 -12.41 -18.44 1.58
CA ASN A 231 -11.28 -18.83 0.72
C ASN A 231 -9.96 -18.13 1.05
N SER A 232 -9.93 -17.35 2.13
CA SER A 232 -8.74 -16.62 2.58
C SER A 232 -8.14 -15.65 1.55
N ALA A 233 -9.00 -14.92 0.81
CA ALA A 233 -8.58 -13.99 -0.22
C ALA A 233 -9.09 -12.57 0.02
N PRO A 234 -8.29 -11.51 -0.24
CA PRO A 234 -8.79 -10.14 -0.29
C PRO A 234 -9.71 -9.99 -1.49
N LEU A 235 -10.81 -9.26 -1.33
CA LEU A 235 -11.79 -9.03 -2.40
C LEU A 235 -11.58 -7.67 -3.05
N PHE A 236 -11.62 -6.62 -2.25
CA PHE A 236 -11.42 -5.25 -2.69
C PHE A 236 -10.95 -4.38 -1.53
N TYR A 237 -10.48 -3.21 -1.87
CA TYR A 237 -10.11 -2.18 -0.90
C TYR A 237 -10.76 -0.84 -1.27
N GLU A 238 -10.77 0.06 -0.30
CA GLU A 238 -11.21 1.43 -0.48
C GLU A 238 -10.26 2.39 0.24
N GLU A 239 -10.00 3.51 -0.40
CA GLU A 239 -9.33 4.66 0.18
C GLU A 239 -10.36 5.77 0.44
N TYR A 240 -10.18 6.49 1.54
CA TYR A 240 -11.10 7.57 1.90
C TYR A 240 -10.40 8.65 2.73
N PRO A 241 -10.94 9.89 2.71
CA PRO A 241 -10.41 10.98 3.49
C PRO A 241 -10.30 10.67 4.98
N GLY A 242 -9.21 11.14 5.59
CA GLY A 242 -8.91 10.87 7.00
C GLY A 242 -9.94 11.42 7.99
N SER A 243 -10.76 12.39 7.58
CA SER A 243 -11.85 12.94 8.36
C SER A 243 -13.09 12.04 8.46
N ILE A 244 -13.23 11.07 7.53
CA ILE A 244 -14.39 10.16 7.46
C ILE A 244 -14.23 9.05 8.50
N THR A 245 -15.31 8.79 9.25
CA THR A 245 -15.34 7.72 10.26
C THR A 245 -15.65 6.36 9.64
N ASP A 246 -15.05 5.30 10.18
CA ASP A 246 -15.24 3.91 9.74
C ASP A 246 -16.73 3.50 9.74
N VAL A 247 -17.50 3.97 10.73
CA VAL A 247 -18.94 3.66 10.87
C VAL A 247 -19.73 4.05 9.62
N SER A 248 -19.45 5.24 9.04
CA SER A 248 -20.17 5.75 7.89
C SER A 248 -19.80 5.05 6.57
N ARG A 249 -18.66 4.38 6.54
CA ARG A 249 -18.16 3.67 5.34
C ARG A 249 -18.80 2.30 5.14
N LEU A 250 -19.35 1.69 6.20
CA LEU A 250 -19.90 0.33 6.12
C LEU A 250 -20.95 0.19 5.01
N GLN A 251 -21.90 1.12 4.89
CA GLN A 251 -22.98 1.03 3.90
C GLN A 251 -22.44 1.09 2.46
N ILE A 252 -21.44 1.92 2.22
CA ILE A 252 -20.78 2.02 0.89
C ILE A 252 -20.08 0.69 0.55
N MET A 253 -19.38 0.11 1.52
CA MET A 253 -18.74 -1.20 1.34
C MET A 253 -19.76 -2.30 1.02
N LEU A 254 -20.91 -2.33 1.72
CA LEU A 254 -21.97 -3.30 1.45
C LEU A 254 -22.53 -3.18 0.04
N GLU A 255 -22.76 -1.96 -0.44
CA GLU A 255 -23.20 -1.71 -1.82
C GLU A 255 -22.12 -2.09 -2.85
N LYS A 256 -20.84 -1.86 -2.53
CA LYS A 256 -19.72 -2.26 -3.39
C LYS A 256 -19.62 -3.79 -3.50
N ALA A 257 -19.78 -4.52 -2.39
CA ALA A 257 -19.83 -5.97 -2.41
C ALA A 257 -20.96 -6.51 -3.31
N LYS A 258 -22.15 -5.92 -3.23
CA LYS A 258 -23.26 -6.25 -4.14
C LYS A 258 -22.91 -5.94 -5.60
N GLY A 259 -22.28 -4.81 -5.86
CA GLY A 259 -21.85 -4.41 -7.20
C GLY A 259 -20.88 -5.40 -7.84
N TYR A 260 -20.05 -6.08 -7.04
CA TYR A 260 -19.19 -7.15 -7.51
C TYR A 260 -19.91 -8.52 -7.66
N GLY A 261 -21.20 -8.61 -7.37
CA GLY A 261 -21.99 -9.82 -7.54
C GLY A 261 -22.06 -10.74 -6.32
N TYR A 262 -21.61 -10.28 -5.15
CA TYR A 262 -21.74 -11.04 -3.91
C TYR A 262 -23.16 -10.89 -3.35
N HIS A 263 -24.02 -11.89 -3.53
CA HIS A 263 -25.43 -11.86 -3.13
C HIS A 263 -25.72 -12.58 -1.82
N GLU A 264 -25.09 -13.74 -1.60
CA GLU A 264 -25.20 -14.49 -0.36
C GLU A 264 -24.01 -14.19 0.56
N VAL A 265 -24.13 -13.12 1.36
CA VAL A 265 -23.00 -12.61 2.15
C VAL A 265 -23.34 -12.60 3.63
N GLY A 266 -22.38 -13.10 4.43
CA GLY A 266 -22.32 -12.84 5.87
C GLY A 266 -21.18 -11.89 6.17
N PHE A 267 -21.39 -10.90 7.04
CA PHE A 267 -20.34 -9.95 7.42
C PHE A 267 -19.79 -10.23 8.80
N ILE A 268 -18.47 -10.13 8.95
CA ILE A 268 -17.78 -10.21 10.23
C ILE A 268 -17.13 -8.85 10.47
N LEU A 269 -17.62 -8.13 11.47
CA LEU A 269 -17.32 -6.72 11.68
C LEU A 269 -16.77 -6.47 13.10
N ASP A 270 -15.80 -5.56 13.19
CA ASP A 270 -15.32 -5.06 14.47
C ASP A 270 -16.35 -4.09 15.12
N ARG A 271 -16.18 -3.88 16.42
CA ARG A 271 -17.00 -2.94 17.21
C ARG A 271 -17.01 -1.51 16.69
N GLY A 272 -16.00 -1.13 15.88
CA GLY A 272 -15.91 0.18 15.24
C GLY A 272 -17.10 0.48 14.34
N TYR A 273 -17.70 -0.54 13.74
CA TYR A 273 -18.83 -0.43 12.83
C TYR A 273 -20.20 -0.53 13.52
N PHE A 274 -20.23 -0.77 14.84
CA PHE A 274 -21.48 -0.93 15.56
C PHE A 274 -22.22 0.41 15.72
N SER A 275 -23.32 0.55 15.01
CA SER A 275 -24.29 1.63 15.18
C SER A 275 -25.70 1.11 14.94
N ARG A 276 -26.68 1.83 15.47
CA ARG A 276 -28.10 1.47 15.24
C ARG A 276 -28.47 1.54 13.77
N GLU A 277 -27.94 2.51 13.06
CA GLU A 277 -28.16 2.73 11.63
C GLU A 277 -27.58 1.57 10.81
N ASN A 278 -26.36 1.15 11.09
CA ASN A 278 -25.69 0.05 10.39
C ASN A 278 -26.40 -1.28 10.63
N ILE A 279 -26.80 -1.57 11.87
CA ILE A 279 -27.57 -2.79 12.19
C ILE A 279 -28.89 -2.81 11.39
N ARG A 280 -29.65 -1.71 11.40
CA ARG A 280 -30.91 -1.60 10.65
C ARG A 280 -30.71 -1.68 9.15
N TYR A 281 -29.62 -1.12 8.65
CA TYR A 281 -29.27 -1.19 7.23
C TYR A 281 -29.01 -2.63 6.81
N MET A 282 -28.23 -3.38 7.58
CA MET A 282 -27.95 -4.80 7.31
C MET A 282 -29.25 -5.64 7.37
N ASP A 283 -30.08 -5.44 8.37
CA ASP A 283 -31.39 -6.12 8.48
C ASP A 283 -32.30 -5.85 7.27
N LYS A 284 -32.45 -4.58 6.92
CA LYS A 284 -33.30 -4.16 5.79
C LYS A 284 -32.87 -4.79 4.46
N ASN A 285 -31.56 -5.00 4.31
CA ASN A 285 -30.97 -5.59 3.10
C ASN A 285 -30.81 -7.12 3.18
N GLY A 286 -31.22 -7.75 4.28
CA GLY A 286 -31.17 -9.20 4.45
C GLY A 286 -29.76 -9.78 4.60
N PHE A 287 -28.81 -8.97 5.07
CA PHE A 287 -27.45 -9.43 5.30
C PHE A 287 -27.33 -10.16 6.63
N ASP A 288 -26.71 -11.32 6.62
CA ASP A 288 -26.24 -11.96 7.84
C ASP A 288 -24.98 -11.23 8.36
N PHE A 289 -24.86 -11.12 9.67
CA PHE A 289 -23.67 -10.48 10.24
C PHE A 289 -23.33 -10.96 11.64
N ILE A 290 -22.03 -10.89 11.96
CA ILE A 290 -21.47 -11.01 13.29
C ILE A 290 -20.72 -9.71 13.57
N ILE A 291 -21.09 -9.02 14.66
CA ILE A 291 -20.48 -7.74 15.03
C ILE A 291 -20.25 -7.67 16.54
N MET A 292 -19.11 -7.14 16.96
CA MET A 292 -18.85 -6.87 18.37
C MET A 292 -19.67 -5.68 18.86
N MET A 293 -20.31 -5.85 20.01
CA MET A 293 -21.15 -4.79 20.61
C MET A 293 -20.29 -3.64 21.15
N LYS A 294 -20.80 -2.41 20.99
CA LYS A 294 -20.20 -1.18 21.53
C LYS A 294 -21.29 -0.29 22.14
N GLY A 295 -21.01 0.31 23.28
CA GLY A 295 -21.86 1.37 23.87
C GLY A 295 -23.14 0.91 24.59
N MET A 296 -23.54 -0.36 24.48
CA MET A 296 -24.77 -0.92 25.07
C MET A 296 -24.52 -1.42 26.51
N LYS A 297 -23.98 -0.56 27.39
CA LYS A 297 -23.50 -0.95 28.73
C LYS A 297 -24.56 -1.66 29.57
N THR A 298 -25.80 -1.17 29.61
CA THR A 298 -26.89 -1.76 30.38
C THR A 298 -27.21 -3.15 29.89
N LEU A 299 -27.47 -3.32 28.59
CA LEU A 299 -27.81 -4.60 27.98
C LEU A 299 -26.66 -5.63 28.17
N VAL A 300 -25.43 -5.22 27.94
CA VAL A 300 -24.24 -6.08 28.15
C VAL A 300 -24.15 -6.50 29.60
N HIS A 301 -24.33 -5.58 30.56
CA HIS A 301 -24.31 -5.87 31.98
C HIS A 301 -25.40 -6.87 32.38
N GLU A 302 -26.64 -6.67 31.93
CA GLU A 302 -27.75 -7.56 32.15
C GLU A 302 -27.48 -8.98 31.61
N ILE A 303 -27.05 -9.11 30.37
CA ILE A 303 -26.76 -10.39 29.73
C ILE A 303 -25.61 -11.11 30.44
N VAL A 304 -24.53 -10.41 30.76
CA VAL A 304 -23.35 -11.00 31.43
C VAL A 304 -23.71 -11.42 32.87
N THR A 305 -24.39 -10.56 33.63
CA THR A 305 -24.75 -10.86 35.01
C THR A 305 -25.72 -12.03 35.10
N ALA A 306 -26.72 -12.07 34.22
CA ALA A 306 -27.70 -13.17 34.18
C ALA A 306 -27.07 -14.54 33.81
N ASN A 307 -25.94 -14.53 33.14
CA ASN A 307 -25.28 -15.75 32.65
C ASN A 307 -23.94 -16.08 33.34
N LYS A 308 -23.48 -15.26 34.25
CA LYS A 308 -22.26 -15.47 34.99
C LYS A 308 -22.36 -16.77 35.82
N GLY A 309 -21.30 -17.59 35.79
CA GLY A 309 -21.21 -18.88 36.45
C GLY A 309 -21.94 -20.03 35.76
N LYS A 310 -22.52 -19.79 34.55
CA LYS A 310 -23.27 -20.84 33.83
C LYS A 310 -22.43 -21.57 32.78
N PHE A 311 -21.28 -21.05 32.37
CA PHE A 311 -20.50 -21.64 31.30
C PHE A 311 -18.97 -21.54 31.47
N GLU A 312 -18.49 -20.71 32.39
CA GLU A 312 -17.06 -20.43 32.56
C GLU A 312 -16.25 -21.64 33.01
N ASP A 313 -16.87 -22.60 33.71
CA ASP A 313 -16.25 -23.84 34.17
C ASP A 313 -16.85 -25.10 33.51
N ASP A 314 -17.72 -24.94 32.51
CA ASP A 314 -18.34 -26.05 31.80
C ASP A 314 -17.47 -26.54 30.62
N TYR A 315 -16.83 -27.68 30.78
CA TYR A 315 -15.98 -28.27 29.72
C TYR A 315 -16.70 -28.47 28.38
N SER A 316 -18.02 -28.66 28.40
CA SER A 316 -18.82 -28.78 27.16
C SER A 316 -18.89 -27.48 26.37
N LYS A 317 -18.65 -26.35 27.04
CA LYS A 317 -18.64 -25.00 26.46
C LYS A 317 -17.22 -24.51 26.09
N ASN A 318 -16.21 -25.36 26.28
CA ASN A 318 -14.84 -25.01 25.99
C ASN A 318 -14.54 -25.05 24.49
N ILE A 319 -14.13 -23.92 23.92
CA ILE A 319 -13.69 -23.79 22.54
C ILE A 319 -12.16 -23.90 22.55
N ARG A 320 -11.66 -25.14 22.49
CA ARG A 320 -10.25 -25.48 22.73
C ARG A 320 -9.26 -24.72 21.83
N GLY A 321 -9.60 -24.52 20.57
CA GLY A 321 -8.73 -23.81 19.61
C GLY A 321 -8.43 -22.35 20.02
N TYR A 322 -9.34 -21.72 20.76
CA TYR A 322 -9.23 -20.34 21.21
C TYR A 322 -9.00 -20.19 22.72
N LYS A 323 -8.96 -21.29 23.47
CA LYS A 323 -8.79 -21.29 24.94
C LYS A 323 -9.81 -20.39 25.66
N VAL A 324 -11.07 -20.46 25.21
CA VAL A 324 -12.18 -19.70 25.78
C VAL A 324 -13.36 -20.61 26.03
N TYR A 325 -14.24 -20.22 26.94
CA TYR A 325 -15.56 -20.78 27.10
C TYR A 325 -16.58 -19.89 26.41
N GLY A 326 -17.57 -20.48 25.76
CA GLY A 326 -18.57 -19.74 24.99
C GLY A 326 -19.99 -20.24 25.22
N MET A 327 -20.94 -19.31 25.27
CA MET A 327 -22.35 -19.62 25.23
C MET A 327 -23.11 -18.62 24.34
N THR A 328 -24.29 -19.03 23.90
CA THR A 328 -25.16 -18.17 23.10
C THR A 328 -26.47 -17.97 23.82
N VAL A 329 -26.93 -16.72 23.87
CA VAL A 329 -28.25 -16.34 24.38
C VAL A 329 -29.06 -15.66 23.29
N HIS A 330 -30.38 -15.75 23.39
CA HIS A 330 -31.31 -15.20 22.39
C HIS A 330 -32.16 -14.09 23.02
N GLN A 331 -31.97 -12.85 22.56
CA GLN A 331 -32.59 -11.67 23.17
C GLN A 331 -32.74 -10.55 22.16
N LYS A 332 -33.64 -9.58 22.41
CA LYS A 332 -33.75 -8.36 21.60
C LYS A 332 -32.55 -7.44 21.85
N LEU A 333 -32.01 -6.86 20.77
CA LEU A 333 -30.94 -5.87 20.86
C LEU A 333 -31.49 -4.50 21.27
N PHE A 334 -32.61 -4.08 20.63
CA PHE A 334 -33.33 -2.87 21.00
C PHE A 334 -34.73 -3.24 21.46
N PRO A 335 -35.33 -2.50 22.40
CA PRO A 335 -36.73 -2.74 22.83
C PRO A 335 -37.72 -2.69 21.67
N SER A 336 -37.43 -1.90 20.65
CA SER A 336 -38.24 -1.74 19.45
C SER A 336 -38.08 -2.85 18.40
N ASP A 337 -37.15 -3.79 18.61
CA ASP A 337 -36.91 -4.86 17.64
C ASP A 337 -38.07 -5.86 17.69
N GLU A 338 -38.52 -6.31 16.53
CA GLU A 338 -39.55 -7.36 16.40
C GLU A 338 -38.95 -8.73 16.72
N GLN A 339 -37.69 -8.96 16.29
CA GLN A 339 -37.00 -10.24 16.42
C GLN A 339 -35.92 -10.18 17.47
N ALA A 340 -35.71 -11.32 18.15
CA ALA A 340 -34.56 -11.54 19.01
C ALA A 340 -33.34 -11.94 18.17
N ARG A 341 -32.15 -11.66 18.69
CA ARG A 341 -30.86 -11.94 18.06
C ARG A 341 -30.04 -12.87 18.91
N TYR A 342 -29.07 -13.51 18.31
CA TYR A 342 -28.09 -14.33 19.00
C TYR A 342 -26.97 -13.47 19.55
N PHE A 343 -26.73 -13.57 20.87
CA PHE A 343 -25.59 -12.96 21.54
C PHE A 343 -24.63 -14.05 21.96
N HIS A 344 -23.41 -13.99 21.44
CA HIS A 344 -22.35 -14.93 21.78
C HIS A 344 -21.49 -14.33 22.91
N LEU A 345 -21.47 -14.98 24.05
CA LEU A 345 -20.67 -14.60 25.20
C LEU A 345 -19.44 -15.48 25.24
N TYR A 346 -18.29 -14.87 25.47
CA TYR A 346 -17.02 -15.56 25.60
C TYR A 346 -16.35 -15.20 26.92
N TYR A 347 -15.78 -16.17 27.57
CA TYR A 347 -15.01 -16.02 28.79
C TYR A 347 -13.61 -16.60 28.63
N SER A 348 -12.60 -15.90 29.13
CA SER A 348 -11.20 -16.33 29.11
C SER A 348 -10.53 -16.01 30.40
N ASP A 349 -9.96 -17.04 31.05
CA ASP A 349 -9.21 -16.88 32.33
C ASP A 349 -7.98 -15.99 32.16
N SER A 350 -7.27 -16.12 31.03
CA SER A 350 -6.10 -15.30 30.74
C SER A 350 -6.45 -13.81 30.59
N LYS A 351 -7.55 -13.49 29.90
CA LYS A 351 -8.01 -12.11 29.79
C LYS A 351 -8.48 -11.55 31.10
N LYS A 352 -9.22 -12.34 31.91
CA LYS A 352 -9.65 -11.92 33.23
C LYS A 352 -8.46 -11.59 34.13
N ALA A 353 -7.40 -12.40 34.10
CA ALA A 353 -6.18 -12.14 34.88
C ALA A 353 -5.51 -10.83 34.42
N SER A 354 -5.32 -10.64 33.13
CA SER A 354 -4.73 -9.42 32.55
C SER A 354 -5.54 -8.16 32.90
N GLU A 355 -6.87 -8.20 32.75
CA GLU A 355 -7.74 -7.08 33.09
C GLU A 355 -7.74 -6.76 34.60
N LYS A 356 -7.62 -7.80 35.44
CA LYS A 356 -7.49 -7.61 36.90
C LYS A 356 -6.18 -6.92 37.23
N ASP A 357 -5.08 -7.33 36.59
CA ASP A 357 -3.76 -6.72 36.83
C ASP A 357 -3.73 -5.25 36.35
N GLU A 358 -4.38 -4.92 35.26
CA GLU A 358 -4.54 -3.54 34.83
C GLU A 358 -5.36 -2.67 35.80
N LEU A 359 -6.39 -3.24 36.41
CA LEU A 359 -7.23 -2.53 37.39
C LEU A 359 -6.54 -2.36 38.73
N THR A 360 -5.67 -3.29 39.11
CA THR A 360 -4.97 -3.25 40.40
C THR A 360 -3.63 -2.53 40.34
N GLY A 361 -3.07 -2.36 39.11
CA GLY A 361 -1.83 -1.63 38.85
C GLY A 361 -2.01 -0.12 38.68
N LYS A 362 -3.23 0.37 38.72
CA LYS A 362 -3.60 1.80 38.78
C LYS A 362 -3.88 2.22 40.23
#